data_61537872fed6ca4887b8754fa6fbe9c9
#
_entry.id   61537872fed6ca4887b8754fa6fbe9c9
#
_cell.length_a   1.000
_cell.length_b   1.000
_cell.length_c   1.000
_cell.angle_alpha   90.00
_cell.angle_beta   90.00
_cell.angle_gamma   90.00
#
_symmetry.space_group_name_H-M   'P 1'
#
loop_
_entity.id
_entity.type
_entity.pdbx_description
1 polymer ?
#
loop_
_entity_poly.entity_id
_entity_poly.type
_entity_poly.pdbx_seq_one_letter_code
_entity_poly.pdbx_strand_id
1 'polypeptide(L)'
;MSGPYNLKYIHLFVTEVSPGTYILSRNGRMADRVGRADRNLADDLHREAAEGKYRYFWFEYTPSAVEAHGLECTWFHRYHPTDNPEHPNAPLGAEGACPVKGCQVAAVAHARG
;
A
#
# COMPACT_ATOMS: atom_id res chain seq x y z
N MET A 1 -9.70 -7.42 1.55
CA MET A 1 -9.21 -6.32 2.40
C MET A 1 -10.25 -5.89 3.42
N SER A 2 -9.79 -5.35 4.52
CA SER A 2 -10.65 -4.88 5.60
C SER A 2 -10.78 -3.36 5.55
N GLY A 3 -11.96 -2.85 5.84
CA GLY A 3 -12.24 -1.42 5.91
C GLY A 3 -13.49 -1.03 5.15
N PRO A 4 -13.79 0.29 5.06
CA PRO A 4 -12.95 1.38 5.55
C PRO A 4 -13.09 1.59 7.06
N TYR A 5 -11.98 1.96 7.69
CA TYR A 5 -11.93 2.31 9.09
C TYR A 5 -11.41 3.74 9.26
N ASN A 6 -11.78 4.40 10.35
CA ASN A 6 -11.26 5.73 10.64
C ASN A 6 -9.82 5.62 11.17
N LEU A 7 -8.93 6.46 10.66
CA LEU A 7 -7.53 6.50 11.07
C LEU A 7 -7.31 6.80 12.55
N LYS A 8 -8.30 7.34 13.25
CA LYS A 8 -8.26 7.53 14.70
C LYS A 8 -8.20 6.22 15.47
N TYR A 9 -8.63 5.12 14.84
CA TYR A 9 -8.81 3.83 15.50
C TYR A 9 -7.90 2.74 14.96
N ILE A 10 -6.75 3.12 14.41
CA ILE A 10 -5.77 2.15 13.88
C ILE A 10 -5.50 1.05 14.90
N HIS A 11 -5.28 1.42 16.16
CA HIS A 11 -4.94 0.48 17.23
C HIS A 11 -6.03 -0.55 17.53
N LEU A 12 -7.27 -0.31 17.11
CA LEU A 12 -8.36 -1.26 17.30
C LEU A 12 -8.42 -2.31 16.17
N PHE A 13 -7.92 -1.97 15.00
CA PHE A 13 -8.07 -2.82 13.82
C PHE A 13 -6.76 -3.43 13.34
N VAL A 14 -5.65 -2.69 13.45
CA VAL A 14 -4.33 -3.16 13.02
C VAL A 14 -3.57 -3.57 14.27
N THR A 15 -3.72 -4.84 14.65
CA THR A 15 -3.27 -5.36 15.94
C THR A 15 -2.04 -6.25 15.84
N GLU A 16 -1.60 -6.61 14.62
CA GLU A 16 -0.47 -7.50 14.41
C GLU A 16 0.73 -6.74 13.88
N VAL A 17 1.93 -7.16 14.28
CA VAL A 17 3.19 -6.66 13.71
C VAL A 17 3.43 -7.46 12.44
N SER A 18 3.14 -6.85 11.30
CA SER A 18 3.17 -7.56 10.01
C SER A 18 3.35 -6.57 8.86
N PRO A 19 4.02 -6.99 7.80
CA PRO A 19 3.94 -6.27 6.53
C PRO A 19 2.50 -6.24 6.04
N GLY A 20 2.22 -5.31 5.15
CA GLY A 20 0.90 -5.21 4.56
C GLY A 20 0.77 -4.04 3.60
N THR A 21 -0.41 -3.95 3.02
CA THR A 21 -0.73 -2.91 2.05
C THR A 21 -1.98 -2.17 2.52
N TYR A 22 -2.04 -0.88 2.26
CA TYR A 22 -3.15 -0.06 2.70
C TYR A 22 -3.59 0.92 1.62
N ILE A 23 -4.83 1.34 1.75
CA ILE A 23 -5.42 2.41 0.94
C ILE A 23 -5.84 3.50 1.91
N LEU A 24 -5.56 4.75 1.54
CA LEU A 24 -5.96 5.93 2.31
C LEU A 24 -7.01 6.70 1.53
N SER A 25 -7.96 7.28 2.26
CA SER A 25 -9.07 8.00 1.67
C SER A 25 -9.50 9.19 2.53
N ARG A 26 -9.91 10.28 1.86
CA ARG A 26 -10.48 11.44 2.53
C ARG A 26 -11.95 11.24 2.85
N ASN A 27 -12.66 10.47 2.04
CA ASN A 27 -14.13 10.34 2.15
C ASN A 27 -14.62 8.93 2.47
N GLY A 28 -13.73 7.94 2.57
CA GLY A 28 -14.10 6.55 2.82
C GLY A 28 -14.70 5.82 1.64
N ARG A 29 -14.65 6.40 0.44
CA ARG A 29 -15.22 5.82 -0.78
C ARG A 29 -14.20 5.65 -1.88
N MET A 30 -13.31 6.63 -2.05
CA MET A 30 -12.32 6.62 -3.12
C MET A 30 -10.95 6.31 -2.57
N ALA A 31 -10.17 5.55 -3.34
CA ALA A 31 -8.78 5.31 -3.02
C ALA A 31 -7.97 6.53 -3.45
N ASP A 32 -7.58 7.36 -2.49
CA ASP A 32 -6.76 8.54 -2.77
C ASP A 32 -5.28 8.22 -2.82
N ARG A 33 -4.83 7.27 -2.01
CA ARG A 33 -3.45 6.84 -1.97
C ARG A 33 -3.36 5.35 -1.64
N VAL A 34 -2.45 4.66 -2.31
CA VAL A 34 -2.08 3.27 -2.00
C VAL A 34 -0.65 3.27 -1.47
N GLY A 35 -0.42 2.57 -0.38
CA GLY A 35 0.91 2.44 0.21
C GLY A 35 1.12 1.04 0.77
N ARG A 36 2.36 0.79 1.19
CA ARG A 36 2.68 -0.48 1.85
C ARG A 36 3.61 -0.25 3.03
N ALA A 37 3.60 -1.21 3.94
CA ALA A 37 4.54 -1.31 5.03
C ALA A 37 5.38 -2.58 4.84
N ASP A 38 6.69 -2.43 4.84
CA ASP A 38 7.59 -3.56 4.62
C ASP A 38 7.79 -4.39 5.89
N ARG A 39 7.48 -3.84 7.06
CA ARG A 39 7.71 -4.49 8.36
C ARG A 39 6.52 -4.43 9.30
N ASN A 40 5.93 -3.25 9.49
CA ASN A 40 4.87 -3.04 10.48
C ASN A 40 3.83 -2.08 9.94
N LEU A 41 2.70 -2.64 9.54
CA LEU A 41 1.61 -1.88 8.95
C LEU A 41 1.07 -0.80 9.89
N ALA A 42 0.97 -1.11 11.19
CA ALA A 42 0.47 -0.14 12.17
C ALA A 42 1.35 1.11 12.24
N ASP A 43 2.67 0.93 12.26
CA ASP A 43 3.60 2.07 12.34
C ASP A 43 3.46 2.98 11.12
N ASP A 44 3.37 2.41 9.94
CA ASP A 44 3.23 3.20 8.71
C ASP A 44 1.90 3.94 8.68
N LEU A 45 0.82 3.29 9.11
CA LEU A 45 -0.49 3.94 9.20
C LEU A 45 -0.51 5.05 10.24
N HIS A 46 0.16 4.88 11.38
CA HIS A 46 0.27 5.95 12.38
C HIS A 46 1.03 7.16 11.84
N ARG A 47 2.06 6.97 11.03
CA ARG A 47 2.75 8.08 10.38
C ARG A 47 1.83 8.82 9.42
N GLU A 48 1.05 8.09 8.62
CA GLU A 48 0.08 8.70 7.72
C GLU A 48 -1.00 9.47 8.48
N ALA A 49 -1.48 8.91 9.58
CA ALA A 49 -2.47 9.59 10.42
C ALA A 49 -1.92 10.89 11.00
N ALA A 50 -0.64 10.91 11.39
CA ALA A 50 0.00 12.10 11.95
C ALA A 50 0.10 13.25 10.94
N GLU A 51 0.18 12.94 9.65
CA GLU A 51 0.19 13.97 8.60
C GLU A 51 -1.17 14.65 8.40
N GLY A 52 -2.26 13.99 8.80
CA GLY A 52 -3.59 14.57 8.80
C GLY A 52 -4.24 14.75 7.43
N LYS A 53 -3.71 14.13 6.39
CA LYS A 53 -4.24 14.28 5.03
C LYS A 53 -5.46 13.42 4.75
N TYR A 54 -5.59 12.30 5.43
CA TYR A 54 -6.61 11.30 5.16
C TYR A 54 -7.39 11.01 6.44
N ARG A 55 -8.60 10.47 6.26
CA ARG A 55 -9.50 10.15 7.38
C ARG A 55 -9.76 8.67 7.51
N TYR A 56 -9.75 7.92 6.41
CA TYR A 56 -10.14 6.52 6.35
C TYR A 56 -9.05 5.68 5.74
N PHE A 57 -9.06 4.37 6.09
CA PHE A 57 -8.12 3.43 5.51
C PHE A 57 -8.74 2.05 5.34
N TRP A 58 -8.24 1.33 4.34
CA TRP A 58 -8.40 -0.12 4.17
C TRP A 58 -7.02 -0.73 4.29
N PHE A 59 -6.97 -1.98 4.71
CA PHE A 59 -5.69 -2.66 4.82
C PHE A 59 -5.80 -4.15 4.62
N GLU A 60 -4.65 -4.77 4.34
CA GLU A 60 -4.51 -6.21 4.28
C GLU A 60 -3.11 -6.60 4.74
N TYR A 61 -3.02 -7.55 5.66
CA TYR A 61 -1.73 -8.09 6.06
C TYR A 61 -1.17 -8.97 4.95
N THR A 62 0.16 -9.03 4.84
CA THR A 62 0.85 -9.92 3.92
C THR A 62 1.96 -10.65 4.65
N PRO A 63 2.37 -11.84 4.17
CA PRO A 63 3.44 -12.60 4.81
C PRO A 63 4.82 -11.96 4.69
N SER A 64 5.02 -11.08 3.70
CA SER A 64 6.33 -10.48 3.45
C SER A 64 6.21 -9.13 2.77
N ALA A 65 7.32 -8.38 2.75
CA ALA A 65 7.42 -7.13 2.03
C ALA A 65 7.24 -7.32 0.52
N VAL A 66 7.72 -8.43 -0.03
CA VAL A 66 7.57 -8.73 -1.45
C VAL A 66 6.09 -8.88 -1.82
N GLU A 67 5.33 -9.59 -1.00
CA GLU A 67 3.90 -9.77 -1.24
C GLU A 67 3.12 -8.47 -1.00
N ALA A 68 3.55 -7.67 -0.02
CA ALA A 68 2.98 -6.34 0.19
C ALA A 68 3.19 -5.46 -1.05
N HIS A 69 4.35 -5.51 -1.65
CA HIS A 69 4.64 -4.80 -2.90
C HIS A 69 3.75 -5.29 -4.05
N GLY A 70 3.60 -6.62 -4.19
CA GLY A 70 2.72 -7.19 -5.21
C GLY A 70 1.28 -6.70 -5.08
N LEU A 71 0.77 -6.66 -3.86
CA LEU A 71 -0.58 -6.18 -3.59
C LEU A 71 -0.69 -4.66 -3.82
N GLU A 72 0.33 -3.91 -3.42
CA GLU A 72 0.39 -2.47 -3.68
C GLU A 72 0.33 -2.17 -5.18
N CYS A 73 1.09 -2.89 -5.98
CA CYS A 73 1.05 -2.76 -7.43
C CYS A 73 -0.33 -3.08 -7.99
N THR A 74 -0.93 -4.17 -7.52
CA THR A 74 -2.27 -4.60 -7.94
C THR A 74 -3.30 -3.51 -7.64
N TRP A 75 -3.30 -2.97 -6.44
CA TRP A 75 -4.23 -1.92 -6.05
C TRP A 75 -3.96 -0.60 -6.75
N PHE A 76 -2.68 -0.26 -6.97
CA PHE A 76 -2.30 0.92 -7.72
C PHE A 76 -2.91 0.91 -9.13
N HIS A 77 -2.78 -0.20 -9.83
CA HIS A 77 -3.35 -0.32 -11.17
C HIS A 77 -4.87 -0.40 -11.17
N ARG A 78 -5.46 -1.03 -10.14
CA ARG A 78 -6.90 -1.22 -10.06
C ARG A 78 -7.66 0.06 -9.72
N TYR A 79 -7.16 0.82 -8.75
CA TYR A 79 -7.89 1.95 -8.18
C TYR A 79 -7.45 3.31 -8.71
N HIS A 80 -6.33 3.38 -9.41
CA HIS A 80 -5.79 4.63 -9.96
C HIS A 80 -5.78 5.78 -8.93
N PRO A 81 -5.09 5.61 -7.79
CA PRO A 81 -5.13 6.60 -6.72
C PRO A 81 -4.58 7.94 -7.18
N THR A 82 -5.29 9.02 -6.85
CA THR A 82 -4.94 10.36 -7.33
C THR A 82 -3.65 10.90 -6.73
N ASP A 83 -3.27 10.43 -5.53
CA ASP A 83 -2.12 10.94 -4.80
C ASP A 83 -0.86 10.09 -4.98
N ASN A 84 -0.89 9.09 -5.86
CA ASN A 84 0.29 8.30 -6.21
C ASN A 84 0.80 8.73 -7.58
N PRO A 85 1.67 9.73 -7.67
CA PRO A 85 2.17 10.20 -8.96
C PRO A 85 3.10 9.19 -9.64
N GLU A 86 3.68 8.28 -8.87
CA GLU A 86 4.64 7.31 -9.37
C GLU A 86 4.22 5.88 -9.04
N HIS A 87 4.62 4.97 -9.90
CA HIS A 87 4.41 3.54 -9.68
C HIS A 87 5.16 3.07 -8.43
N PRO A 88 4.58 2.15 -7.61
CA PRO A 88 5.26 1.63 -6.44
C PRO A 88 6.60 1.00 -6.76
N ASN A 89 7.59 1.25 -5.93
CA ASN A 89 8.93 0.68 -6.04
C ASN A 89 9.02 -0.62 -5.24
N ALA A 90 9.82 -1.55 -5.76
CA ALA A 90 10.09 -2.80 -5.05
C ALA A 90 10.78 -2.56 -3.70
N PRO A 91 10.59 -3.47 -2.72
CA PRO A 91 11.33 -3.40 -1.47
C PRO A 91 12.84 -3.46 -1.72
N LEU A 92 13.60 -2.83 -0.83
CA LEU A 92 15.05 -2.82 -0.90
C LEU A 92 15.59 -4.25 -0.88
N GLY A 93 16.46 -4.59 -1.83
CA GLY A 93 17.07 -5.91 -1.92
C GLY A 93 16.22 -6.98 -2.59
N ALA A 94 15.01 -6.64 -3.02
CA ALA A 94 14.11 -7.56 -3.71
C ALA A 94 14.08 -7.26 -5.20
N GLU A 95 13.99 -8.33 -6.02
CA GLU A 95 13.69 -8.18 -7.43
C GLU A 95 12.19 -7.91 -7.56
N GLY A 96 11.87 -6.67 -7.93
CA GLY A 96 10.50 -6.22 -7.84
C GLY A 96 9.78 -6.18 -9.18
N ALA A 97 9.34 -7.30 -9.66
CA ALA A 97 8.40 -7.28 -10.78
C ALA A 97 7.01 -6.96 -10.25
N CYS A 98 6.36 -5.97 -10.85
CA CYS A 98 4.95 -5.76 -10.64
C CYS A 98 4.19 -6.97 -11.19
N PRO A 99 3.29 -7.59 -10.42
CA PRO A 99 2.56 -8.77 -10.88
C PRO A 99 1.49 -8.45 -11.92
N VAL A 100 1.19 -7.18 -12.15
CA VAL A 100 0.13 -6.77 -13.05
C VAL A 100 0.58 -6.97 -14.50
N LYS A 101 -0.17 -7.77 -15.23
CA LYS A 101 0.10 -8.08 -16.64
C LYS A 101 0.07 -6.82 -17.49
N GLY A 102 1.11 -6.62 -18.29
CA GLY A 102 1.22 -5.46 -19.16
C GLY A 102 1.81 -4.22 -18.52
N CYS A 103 2.28 -4.31 -17.27
CA CYS A 103 2.89 -3.17 -16.60
C CYS A 103 4.25 -2.83 -17.20
N GLN A 104 4.36 -1.66 -17.80
CA GLN A 104 5.58 -1.19 -18.45
C GLN A 104 6.73 -0.98 -17.45
N VAL A 105 6.42 -0.53 -16.24
CA VAL A 105 7.42 -0.28 -15.21
C VAL A 105 8.09 -1.57 -14.79
N ALA A 106 7.34 -2.66 -14.62
CA ALA A 106 7.88 -3.96 -14.29
C ALA A 106 8.80 -4.48 -15.38
N ALA A 107 8.40 -4.33 -16.65
CA ALA A 107 9.20 -4.76 -17.79
C ALA A 107 10.52 -4.00 -17.86
N VAL A 108 10.51 -2.69 -17.67
CA VAL A 108 11.71 -1.85 -17.67
C VAL A 108 12.62 -2.20 -16.51
N ALA A 109 12.09 -2.38 -15.32
CA ALA A 109 12.88 -2.77 -14.15
C ALA A 109 13.56 -4.12 -14.34
N HIS A 110 12.87 -5.08 -14.96
CA HIS A 110 13.42 -6.39 -15.28
C HIS A 110 14.55 -6.30 -16.30
N ALA A 111 14.38 -5.48 -17.32
CA ALA A 111 15.39 -5.32 -18.37
C ALA A 111 16.70 -4.72 -17.86
N ARG A 112 16.65 -3.99 -16.78
CA ARG A 112 17.83 -3.38 -16.16
C ARG A 112 18.56 -4.32 -15.19
N GLY A 113 18.02 -5.46 -14.95
CA GLY A 113 18.60 -6.46 -14.10
C GLY A 113 18.27 -6.41 -12.71
#